data_7c1c968a0eaebe3d7038e45a8f3dcbaf
#
_entry.id   7c1c968a0eaebe3d7038e45a8f3dcbaf
#
_cell.length_a   1.000
_cell.length_b   1.000
_cell.length_c   1.000
_cell.angle_alpha   90.00
_cell.angle_beta   90.00
_cell.angle_gamma   90.00
#
_symmetry.space_group_name_H-M   'P 1'
#
loop_
_entity.id
_entity.type
_entity.pdbx_description
1 polymer ?
#
loop_
_entity_poly.entity_id
_entity_poly.type
_entity_poly.pdbx_seq_one_letter_code
_entity_poly.pdbx_strand_id
1 'polypeptide(L)'
;MTSPATTEAGAATGGTLDAHVVVQRRDGFRLDVAVVASAGEVVAVMGPSGAGKSTLVSAIAGLARLDSGFVRIDGREVASARRHAPAAQRGAVLLGQDARLFPHLTARDNVAFGLRARGVARSNAAREADAWLERVGLGGWGGRRPSELSGGQQQRVALARALATHPRLLLLDEPLTALDAETAGDIRGLLHEQLAAVRATALVVTHDAVDAAALARRLLVVEDGRVVQEGPVQRVLAAPATRFAAAVSGLNRIVGVARDGSWRSTDGALELRAADEHSRVGASVDGVALAALVRPSSVHLDADHDAAAASGEWTARVLRLEPTPAGVRVHTGVPAVAVDIAADAVAALGLERGSRVRLRVDPADVRFVRVNA
;
A
#
# COMPACT_ATOMS: atom_id res chain seq x y z
N MET A 1 -23.29 1.11 52.70
CA MET A 1 -22.26 1.71 51.77
C MET A 1 -22.02 0.69 50.67
N THR A 2 -22.79 0.82 49.60
CA THR A 2 -22.71 -0.03 48.39
C THR A 2 -21.97 0.73 47.33
N SER A 3 -20.79 0.23 46.97
CA SER A 3 -19.94 0.76 45.90
C SER A 3 -20.64 0.57 44.52
N PRO A 4 -20.67 1.54 43.63
CA PRO A 4 -21.21 1.32 42.31
C PRO A 4 -20.21 0.51 41.48
N ALA A 5 -20.68 -0.60 40.95
CA ALA A 5 -19.95 -1.41 39.99
C ALA A 5 -19.64 -0.56 38.72
N THR A 6 -18.36 -0.32 38.50
CA THR A 6 -17.85 0.24 37.27
C THR A 6 -18.10 -0.78 36.16
N THR A 7 -19.07 -0.51 35.30
CA THR A 7 -19.28 -1.29 34.06
C THR A 7 -18.08 -1.03 33.16
N GLU A 8 -17.14 -1.98 33.11
CA GLU A 8 -16.13 -2.04 32.09
C GLU A 8 -16.85 -2.13 30.73
N ALA A 9 -16.78 -1.06 29.98
CA ALA A 9 -17.16 -1.05 28.57
C ALA A 9 -16.28 -2.09 27.88
N GLY A 10 -16.88 -3.25 27.55
CA GLY A 10 -16.19 -4.35 26.88
C GLY A 10 -15.47 -3.83 25.64
N ALA A 11 -14.15 -3.95 25.63
CA ALA A 11 -13.31 -3.59 24.51
C ALA A 11 -13.84 -4.33 23.28
N ALA A 12 -14.27 -3.57 22.27
CA ALA A 12 -14.70 -4.12 20.99
C ALA A 12 -13.48 -4.80 20.35
N THR A 13 -13.41 -6.11 20.44
CA THR A 13 -12.42 -6.90 19.71
C THR A 13 -12.82 -6.91 18.26
N GLY A 14 -11.92 -6.51 17.36
CA GLY A 14 -12.11 -6.62 15.91
C GLY A 14 -12.50 -8.05 15.51
N GLY A 15 -13.25 -8.17 14.41
CA GLY A 15 -13.63 -9.48 13.89
C GLY A 15 -12.50 -10.16 13.14
N THR A 16 -12.56 -11.48 12.96
CA THR A 16 -11.64 -12.20 12.07
C THR A 16 -12.10 -12.10 10.61
N LEU A 17 -11.16 -12.09 9.69
CA LEU A 17 -11.43 -12.25 8.25
C LEU A 17 -10.76 -13.54 7.75
N ASP A 18 -11.50 -14.37 7.04
CA ASP A 18 -11.01 -15.51 6.26
C ASP A 18 -11.71 -15.48 4.90
N ALA A 19 -10.98 -15.16 3.85
CA ALA A 19 -11.55 -15.00 2.53
C ALA A 19 -10.67 -15.61 1.45
N HIS A 20 -11.30 -16.32 0.52
CA HIS A 20 -10.75 -16.70 -0.76
C HIS A 20 -11.68 -16.10 -1.84
N VAL A 21 -11.24 -15.05 -2.48
CA VAL A 21 -12.04 -14.28 -3.44
C VAL A 21 -11.63 -14.64 -4.84
N VAL A 22 -12.55 -15.26 -5.58
CA VAL A 22 -12.39 -15.51 -7.00
C VAL A 22 -13.48 -14.76 -7.76
N VAL A 23 -13.04 -13.83 -8.63
CA VAL A 23 -13.92 -13.01 -9.48
C VAL A 23 -13.38 -13.01 -10.90
N GLN A 24 -14.20 -13.40 -11.86
CA GLN A 24 -13.92 -13.38 -13.28
C GLN A 24 -14.58 -12.16 -13.91
N ARG A 25 -13.82 -11.29 -14.54
CA ARG A 25 -14.35 -10.12 -15.27
C ARG A 25 -14.58 -10.46 -16.74
N ARG A 26 -15.44 -9.70 -17.38
CA ARG A 26 -15.81 -9.89 -18.80
C ARG A 26 -14.65 -9.62 -19.77
N ASP A 27 -13.67 -8.80 -19.36
CA ASP A 27 -12.44 -8.48 -20.08
C ASP A 27 -11.37 -9.60 -20.01
N GLY A 28 -11.69 -10.74 -19.42
CA GLY A 28 -10.76 -11.88 -19.24
C GLY A 28 -9.94 -11.82 -17.96
N PHE A 29 -9.95 -10.72 -17.22
CA PHE A 29 -9.21 -10.61 -15.97
C PHE A 29 -9.83 -11.54 -14.90
N ARG A 30 -8.97 -12.29 -14.19
CA ARG A 30 -9.34 -13.16 -13.08
C ARG A 30 -8.64 -12.72 -11.81
N LEU A 31 -9.39 -12.34 -10.81
CA LEU A 31 -8.92 -12.21 -9.44
C LEU A 31 -9.02 -13.57 -8.74
N ASP A 32 -7.95 -14.01 -8.09
CA ASP A 32 -7.89 -15.27 -7.32
C ASP A 32 -6.96 -15.03 -6.12
N VAL A 33 -7.52 -14.48 -5.04
CA VAL A 33 -6.79 -13.98 -3.88
C VAL A 33 -7.35 -14.57 -2.61
N ALA A 34 -6.48 -15.20 -1.82
CA ALA A 34 -6.76 -15.59 -0.44
C ALA A 34 -6.19 -14.54 0.51
N VAL A 35 -6.95 -14.18 1.54
CA VAL A 35 -6.53 -13.29 2.62
C VAL A 35 -7.15 -13.70 3.94
N VAL A 36 -6.33 -13.80 4.97
CA VAL A 36 -6.75 -14.06 6.34
C VAL A 36 -6.29 -12.88 7.19
N ALA A 37 -7.12 -12.42 8.12
CA ALA A 37 -6.70 -11.46 9.14
C ALA A 37 -7.24 -11.89 10.50
N SER A 38 -6.35 -11.92 11.49
CA SER A 38 -6.70 -12.19 12.89
C SER A 38 -7.43 -10.99 13.48
N ALA A 39 -8.16 -11.20 14.58
CA ALA A 39 -8.82 -10.11 15.29
C ALA A 39 -7.81 -9.04 15.72
N GLY A 40 -8.08 -7.79 15.35
CA GLY A 40 -7.20 -6.64 15.59
C GLY A 40 -5.96 -6.56 14.68
N GLU A 41 -5.87 -7.42 13.67
CA GLU A 41 -4.79 -7.35 12.69
C GLU A 41 -5.11 -6.34 11.58
N VAL A 42 -4.13 -5.51 11.23
CA VAL A 42 -4.17 -4.65 10.05
C VAL A 42 -3.29 -5.27 8.96
N VAL A 43 -3.90 -5.56 7.82
CA VAL A 43 -3.23 -6.13 6.65
C VAL A 43 -3.24 -5.10 5.53
N ALA A 44 -2.06 -4.77 5.00
CA ALA A 44 -1.95 -3.94 3.81
C ALA A 44 -2.04 -4.79 2.53
N VAL A 45 -2.65 -4.24 1.49
CA VAL A 45 -2.68 -4.82 0.14
C VAL A 45 -2.13 -3.81 -0.84
N MET A 46 -1.07 -4.17 -1.51
CA MET A 46 -0.44 -3.35 -2.55
C MET A 46 -0.45 -4.09 -3.89
N GLY A 47 -0.29 -3.35 -4.96
CA GLY A 47 -0.23 -3.92 -6.30
C GLY A 47 -0.40 -2.84 -7.36
N PRO A 48 -0.01 -3.06 -8.63
CA PRO A 48 -0.18 -2.09 -9.70
C PRO A 48 -1.66 -1.77 -9.95
N SER A 49 -1.90 -0.69 -10.71
CA SER A 49 -3.25 -0.37 -11.17
C SER A 49 -3.79 -1.54 -11.99
N GLY A 50 -5.04 -1.90 -11.77
CA GLY A 50 -5.65 -3.05 -12.44
C GLY A 50 -5.41 -4.43 -11.79
N ALA A 51 -4.55 -4.55 -10.79
CA ALA A 51 -4.26 -5.84 -10.11
C ALA A 51 -5.46 -6.48 -9.37
N GLY A 52 -6.59 -5.76 -9.24
CA GLY A 52 -7.81 -6.30 -8.63
C GLY A 52 -8.04 -5.92 -7.17
N LYS A 53 -7.23 -5.03 -6.59
CA LYS A 53 -7.32 -4.61 -5.18
C LYS A 53 -8.70 -4.10 -4.78
N SER A 54 -9.25 -3.14 -5.53
CA SER A 54 -10.60 -2.59 -5.28
C SER A 54 -11.70 -3.64 -5.52
N THR A 55 -11.48 -4.60 -6.42
CA THR A 55 -12.39 -5.75 -6.61
C THR A 55 -12.38 -6.65 -5.38
N LEU A 56 -11.21 -6.92 -4.80
CA LEU A 56 -11.05 -7.70 -3.57
C LEU A 56 -11.86 -7.08 -2.43
N VAL A 57 -11.61 -5.79 -2.12
CA VAL A 57 -12.31 -5.13 -1.01
C VAL A 57 -13.81 -4.98 -1.29
N SER A 58 -14.22 -4.75 -2.54
CA SER A 58 -15.63 -4.70 -2.94
C SER A 58 -16.33 -6.05 -2.76
N ALA A 59 -15.66 -7.15 -3.08
CA ALA A 59 -16.18 -8.49 -2.89
C ALA A 59 -16.35 -8.83 -1.40
N ILE A 60 -15.39 -8.48 -0.56
CA ILE A 60 -15.47 -8.66 0.89
C ILE A 60 -16.57 -7.78 1.48
N ALA A 61 -16.70 -6.52 1.03
CA ALA A 61 -17.73 -5.59 1.47
C ALA A 61 -19.16 -6.01 1.06
N GLY A 62 -19.30 -6.86 0.02
CA GLY A 62 -20.59 -7.28 -0.51
C GLY A 62 -21.15 -6.43 -1.65
N LEU A 63 -20.28 -5.67 -2.29
CA LEU A 63 -20.58 -4.85 -3.46
C LEU A 63 -20.33 -5.60 -4.78
N ALA A 64 -19.52 -6.67 -4.75
CA ALA A 64 -19.29 -7.56 -5.87
C ALA A 64 -19.61 -9.01 -5.47
N ARG A 65 -20.10 -9.80 -6.42
CA ARG A 65 -20.36 -11.24 -6.23
C ARG A 65 -19.09 -12.03 -6.50
N LEU A 66 -18.96 -13.17 -5.82
CA LEU A 66 -17.93 -14.17 -6.09
C LEU A 66 -18.41 -15.11 -7.21
N ASP A 67 -17.50 -15.48 -8.10
CA ASP A 67 -17.72 -16.61 -9.03
C ASP A 67 -17.40 -17.93 -8.34
N SER A 68 -16.36 -17.95 -7.47
CA SER A 68 -16.06 -19.07 -6.58
C SER A 68 -15.33 -18.58 -5.33
N GLY A 69 -15.00 -19.50 -4.40
CA GLY A 69 -14.39 -19.15 -3.12
C GLY A 69 -15.44 -18.77 -2.06
N PHE A 70 -14.99 -18.04 -1.05
CA PHE A 70 -15.83 -17.66 0.11
C PHE A 70 -15.32 -16.39 0.80
N VAL A 71 -16.19 -15.77 1.60
CA VAL A 71 -15.82 -14.75 2.59
C VAL A 71 -16.47 -15.12 3.92
N ARG A 72 -15.65 -15.24 4.96
CA ARG A 72 -16.07 -15.42 6.35
C ARG A 72 -15.62 -14.25 7.20
N ILE A 73 -16.52 -13.71 7.99
CA ILE A 73 -16.26 -12.66 8.98
C ILE A 73 -16.73 -13.19 10.32
N ASP A 74 -15.85 -13.23 11.32
CA ASP A 74 -16.10 -13.87 12.63
C ASP A 74 -16.54 -15.33 12.49
N GLY A 75 -15.91 -16.09 11.61
CA GLY A 75 -16.26 -17.48 11.34
C GLY A 75 -17.58 -17.67 10.57
N ARG A 76 -18.40 -16.61 10.41
CA ARG A 76 -19.67 -16.67 9.69
C ARG A 76 -19.42 -16.46 8.20
N GLU A 77 -19.83 -17.43 7.36
CA GLU A 77 -19.82 -17.25 5.92
C GLU A 77 -20.85 -16.20 5.48
N VAL A 78 -20.35 -15.10 4.89
CA VAL A 78 -21.17 -13.99 4.37
C VAL A 78 -21.25 -13.98 2.84
N ALA A 79 -20.32 -14.66 2.17
CA ALA A 79 -20.38 -14.84 0.71
C ALA A 79 -19.75 -16.16 0.30
N SER A 80 -20.30 -16.76 -0.74
CA SER A 80 -19.76 -17.86 -1.54
C SER A 80 -20.43 -17.85 -2.92
N ALA A 81 -20.09 -18.78 -3.80
CA ALA A 81 -20.75 -18.90 -5.11
C ALA A 81 -22.29 -18.99 -5.01
N ARG A 82 -22.80 -19.56 -3.89
CA ARG A 82 -24.26 -19.77 -3.65
C ARG A 82 -24.88 -18.77 -2.68
N ARG A 83 -24.06 -18.06 -1.90
CA ARG A 83 -24.50 -17.14 -0.85
C ARG A 83 -23.96 -15.75 -1.09
N HIS A 84 -24.79 -14.73 -0.97
CA HIS A 84 -24.37 -13.33 -1.02
C HIS A 84 -25.17 -12.52 0.00
N ALA A 85 -24.64 -12.38 1.21
CA ALA A 85 -25.23 -11.49 2.20
C ALA A 85 -25.09 -10.02 1.75
N PRO A 86 -26.12 -9.19 1.85
CA PRO A 86 -26.03 -7.77 1.58
C PRO A 86 -24.94 -7.09 2.43
N ALA A 87 -24.31 -6.02 1.90
CA ALA A 87 -23.22 -5.29 2.59
C ALA A 87 -23.60 -4.89 4.02
N ALA A 88 -24.84 -4.39 4.24
CA ALA A 88 -25.33 -3.98 5.56
C ALA A 88 -25.36 -5.11 6.61
N GLN A 89 -25.34 -6.38 6.20
CA GLN A 89 -25.40 -7.54 7.08
C GLN A 89 -24.04 -8.20 7.34
N ARG A 90 -22.95 -7.66 6.73
CA ARG A 90 -21.61 -8.26 6.83
C ARG A 90 -20.82 -7.80 8.06
N GLY A 91 -21.24 -6.71 8.71
CA GLY A 91 -20.48 -6.11 9.83
C GLY A 91 -19.17 -5.45 9.40
N ALA A 92 -18.98 -5.29 8.09
CA ALA A 92 -17.84 -4.61 7.49
C ALA A 92 -18.22 -3.19 7.06
N VAL A 93 -17.28 -2.27 7.16
CA VAL A 93 -17.42 -0.90 6.64
C VAL A 93 -16.35 -0.67 5.59
N LEU A 94 -16.76 -0.22 4.40
CA LEU A 94 -15.86 0.15 3.31
C LEU A 94 -15.77 1.67 3.20
N LEU A 95 -14.55 2.19 3.30
CA LEU A 95 -14.18 3.52 2.84
C LEU A 95 -13.47 3.35 1.50
N GLY A 96 -14.13 3.74 0.41
CA GLY A 96 -13.57 3.72 -0.94
C GLY A 96 -12.75 4.97 -1.24
N GLN A 97 -12.20 5.03 -2.45
CA GLN A 97 -11.41 6.16 -2.95
C GLN A 97 -12.21 7.48 -2.92
N ASP A 98 -13.49 7.44 -3.29
CA ASP A 98 -14.39 8.56 -3.18
C ASP A 98 -15.00 8.62 -1.78
N ALA A 99 -15.15 9.83 -1.24
CA ALA A 99 -15.78 10.06 0.07
C ALA A 99 -17.24 9.60 0.14
N ARG A 100 -17.97 9.66 -0.98
CA ARG A 100 -19.38 9.24 -1.12
C ARG A 100 -20.24 9.70 0.06
N LEU A 101 -20.14 10.97 0.38
CA LEU A 101 -20.98 11.59 1.41
C LEU A 101 -22.41 11.73 0.91
N PHE A 102 -23.36 11.71 1.84
CA PHE A 102 -24.75 12.05 1.55
C PHE A 102 -24.85 13.56 1.28
N PRO A 103 -25.15 13.99 0.04
CA PRO A 103 -25.04 15.40 -0.34
C PRO A 103 -26.07 16.31 0.35
N HIS A 104 -27.19 15.74 0.79
CA HIS A 104 -28.28 16.44 1.48
C HIS A 104 -28.08 16.53 2.99
N LEU A 105 -27.08 15.83 3.56
CA LEU A 105 -26.76 15.83 4.98
C LEU A 105 -25.56 16.75 5.24
N THR A 106 -25.52 17.33 6.45
CA THR A 106 -24.33 18.03 6.94
C THR A 106 -23.19 17.07 7.25
N ALA A 107 -21.97 17.58 7.50
CA ALA A 107 -20.84 16.76 7.92
C ALA A 107 -21.16 15.98 9.21
N ARG A 108 -21.74 16.65 10.23
CA ARG A 108 -22.21 16.01 11.46
C ARG A 108 -23.23 14.91 11.18
N ASP A 109 -24.23 15.18 10.36
CA ASP A 109 -25.27 14.20 10.06
C ASP A 109 -24.75 13.03 9.22
N ASN A 110 -23.77 13.25 8.34
CA ASN A 110 -23.06 12.19 7.66
C ASN A 110 -22.38 11.23 8.64
N VAL A 111 -21.62 11.76 9.61
CA VAL A 111 -20.95 10.95 10.63
C VAL A 111 -21.96 10.27 11.55
N ALA A 112 -22.99 10.99 12.01
CA ALA A 112 -24.04 10.47 12.89
C ALA A 112 -24.94 9.41 12.22
N PHE A 113 -24.93 9.31 10.90
CA PHE A 113 -25.85 8.43 10.15
C PHE A 113 -25.77 6.98 10.59
N GLY A 114 -24.56 6.42 10.63
CA GLY A 114 -24.34 5.03 11.04
C GLY A 114 -24.69 4.76 12.50
N LEU A 115 -24.43 5.71 13.39
CA LEU A 115 -24.79 5.62 14.82
C LEU A 115 -26.32 5.59 15.00
N ARG A 116 -27.03 6.47 14.29
CA ARG A 116 -28.50 6.49 14.32
C ARG A 116 -29.13 5.23 13.76
N ALA A 117 -28.55 4.69 12.67
CA ALA A 117 -29.01 3.43 12.08
C ALA A 117 -28.85 2.23 13.05
N ARG A 118 -27.97 2.35 14.06
CA ARG A 118 -27.80 1.38 15.15
C ARG A 118 -28.61 1.68 16.41
N GLY A 119 -29.53 2.65 16.34
CA GLY A 119 -30.43 3.00 17.44
C GLY A 119 -29.87 3.97 18.47
N VAL A 120 -28.69 4.60 18.23
CA VAL A 120 -28.16 5.64 19.11
C VAL A 120 -29.06 6.88 19.05
N ALA A 121 -29.45 7.41 20.22
CA ALA A 121 -30.29 8.60 20.32
C ALA A 121 -29.67 9.79 19.58
N ARG A 122 -30.51 10.61 18.93
CA ARG A 122 -30.08 11.70 18.03
C ARG A 122 -29.07 12.67 18.68
N SER A 123 -29.31 13.05 19.94
CA SER A 123 -28.42 13.96 20.69
C SER A 123 -27.05 13.32 20.95
N ASN A 124 -27.00 12.05 21.30
CA ASN A 124 -25.77 11.31 21.55
C ASN A 124 -25.00 11.07 20.25
N ALA A 125 -25.70 10.69 19.17
CA ALA A 125 -25.10 10.52 17.85
C ALA A 125 -24.50 11.82 17.31
N ALA A 126 -25.15 12.96 17.54
CA ALA A 126 -24.62 14.27 17.14
C ALA A 126 -23.35 14.64 17.91
N ARG A 127 -23.35 14.42 19.22
CA ARG A 127 -22.20 14.71 20.08
C ARG A 127 -20.99 13.81 19.72
N GLU A 128 -21.24 12.53 19.50
CA GLU A 128 -20.20 11.57 19.05
C GLU A 128 -19.66 11.97 17.66
N ALA A 129 -20.54 12.40 16.75
CA ALA A 129 -20.15 12.88 15.43
C ALA A 129 -19.27 14.14 15.50
N ASP A 130 -19.58 15.08 16.39
CA ASP A 130 -18.74 16.27 16.58
C ASP A 130 -17.37 15.91 17.14
N ALA A 131 -17.30 14.98 18.09
CA ALA A 131 -16.03 14.48 18.62
C ALA A 131 -15.18 13.79 17.53
N TRP A 132 -15.81 13.04 16.63
CA TRP A 132 -15.09 12.46 15.49
C TRP A 132 -14.63 13.49 14.48
N LEU A 133 -15.46 14.51 14.20
CA LEU A 133 -15.05 15.62 13.33
C LEU A 133 -13.85 16.36 13.90
N GLU A 134 -13.80 16.56 15.22
CA GLU A 134 -12.66 17.19 15.87
C GLU A 134 -11.39 16.35 15.73
N ARG A 135 -11.47 15.02 15.95
CA ARG A 135 -10.34 14.09 15.77
C ARG A 135 -9.75 14.11 14.35
N VAL A 136 -10.59 14.30 13.32
CA VAL A 136 -10.12 14.39 11.93
C VAL A 136 -9.77 15.85 11.51
N GLY A 137 -9.60 16.77 12.47
CA GLY A 137 -9.22 18.15 12.22
C GLY A 137 -10.31 18.99 11.54
N LEU A 138 -11.59 18.66 11.77
CA LEU A 138 -12.76 19.39 11.27
C LEU A 138 -13.67 19.89 12.40
N GLY A 139 -13.08 20.23 13.56
CA GLY A 139 -13.79 20.85 14.66
C GLY A 139 -14.53 22.13 14.22
N GLY A 140 -15.80 22.29 14.62
CA GLY A 140 -16.62 23.42 14.22
C GLY A 140 -17.26 23.35 12.81
N TRP A 141 -16.87 22.36 11.97
CA TRP A 141 -17.38 22.21 10.60
C TRP A 141 -18.63 21.32 10.48
N GLY A 142 -19.16 20.86 11.60
CA GLY A 142 -20.30 19.94 11.65
C GLY A 142 -21.56 20.39 10.91
N GLY A 143 -21.79 21.71 10.77
CA GLY A 143 -22.92 22.27 10.03
C GLY A 143 -22.76 22.36 8.52
N ARG A 144 -21.54 22.18 7.98
CA ARG A 144 -21.24 22.29 6.55
C ARG A 144 -21.79 21.10 5.77
N ARG A 145 -22.22 21.36 4.53
CA ARG A 145 -22.62 20.32 3.56
C ARG A 145 -21.42 19.87 2.72
N PRO A 146 -21.46 18.69 2.10
CA PRO A 146 -20.37 18.22 1.24
C PRO A 146 -19.95 19.20 0.14
N SER A 147 -20.90 19.94 -0.45
CA SER A 147 -20.63 20.97 -1.47
C SER A 147 -19.82 22.17 -0.98
N GLU A 148 -19.71 22.35 0.34
CA GLU A 148 -18.97 23.43 1.00
C GLU A 148 -17.60 22.96 1.51
N LEU A 149 -17.23 21.71 1.23
CA LEU A 149 -16.01 21.07 1.67
C LEU A 149 -15.09 20.76 0.49
N SER A 150 -13.77 20.94 0.67
CA SER A 150 -12.79 20.45 -0.29
C SER A 150 -12.79 18.91 -0.38
N GLY A 151 -12.21 18.34 -1.42
CA GLY A 151 -12.11 16.87 -1.58
C GLY A 151 -11.45 16.20 -0.38
N GLY A 152 -10.34 16.74 0.13
CA GLY A 152 -9.67 16.24 1.32
C GLY A 152 -10.50 16.36 2.59
N GLN A 153 -11.27 17.44 2.74
CA GLN A 153 -12.21 17.59 3.86
C GLN A 153 -13.36 16.59 3.79
N GLN A 154 -13.89 16.35 2.58
CA GLN A 154 -14.90 15.31 2.38
C GLN A 154 -14.36 13.92 2.74
N GLN A 155 -13.12 13.62 2.38
CA GLN A 155 -12.46 12.34 2.71
C GLN A 155 -12.32 12.18 4.22
N ARG A 156 -11.94 13.25 4.95
CA ARG A 156 -11.87 13.24 6.41
C ARG A 156 -13.24 13.04 7.07
N VAL A 157 -14.31 13.62 6.55
CA VAL A 157 -15.68 13.35 7.03
C VAL A 157 -16.08 11.90 6.77
N ALA A 158 -15.74 11.34 5.60
CA ALA A 158 -16.02 9.94 5.29
C ALA A 158 -15.26 8.97 6.21
N LEU A 159 -14.01 9.30 6.54
CA LEU A 159 -13.22 8.55 7.51
C LEU A 159 -13.84 8.60 8.91
N ALA A 160 -14.22 9.78 9.39
CA ALA A 160 -14.94 9.96 10.66
C ALA A 160 -16.24 9.13 10.69
N ARG A 161 -17.02 9.14 9.60
CA ARG A 161 -18.24 8.33 9.43
C ARG A 161 -17.96 6.84 9.55
N ALA A 162 -16.88 6.36 8.93
CA ALA A 162 -16.51 4.95 8.97
C ALA A 162 -16.09 4.52 10.38
N LEU A 163 -15.22 5.29 11.04
CA LEU A 163 -14.67 4.97 12.36
C LEU A 163 -15.70 5.12 13.48
N ALA A 164 -16.59 6.11 13.42
CA ALA A 164 -17.62 6.35 14.44
C ALA A 164 -18.54 5.15 14.69
N THR A 165 -18.66 4.26 13.72
CA THR A 165 -19.49 3.05 13.85
C THR A 165 -18.79 1.90 14.57
N HIS A 166 -17.53 2.03 14.97
CA HIS A 166 -16.72 0.95 15.58
C HIS A 166 -16.90 -0.38 14.81
N PRO A 167 -16.49 -0.45 13.54
CA PRO A 167 -16.72 -1.62 12.71
C PRO A 167 -15.87 -2.82 13.19
N ARG A 168 -16.38 -4.04 13.02
CA ARG A 168 -15.61 -5.27 13.27
C ARG A 168 -14.53 -5.50 12.22
N LEU A 169 -14.82 -5.13 10.98
CA LEU A 169 -13.90 -5.19 9.85
C LEU A 169 -13.96 -3.85 9.11
N LEU A 170 -12.81 -3.19 9.01
CA LEU A 170 -12.65 -1.95 8.26
C LEU A 170 -11.92 -2.25 6.95
N LEU A 171 -12.51 -1.84 5.85
CA LEU A 171 -11.94 -1.96 4.51
C LEU A 171 -11.63 -0.55 4.03
N LEU A 172 -10.37 -0.25 3.78
CA LEU A 172 -9.88 1.06 3.34
C LEU A 172 -9.30 0.91 1.94
N ASP A 173 -9.86 1.61 0.95
CA ASP A 173 -9.37 1.60 -0.42
C ASP A 173 -8.76 2.96 -0.74
N GLU A 174 -7.43 3.05 -0.65
CA GLU A 174 -6.62 4.25 -0.86
C GLU A 174 -7.08 5.46 -0.01
N PRO A 175 -7.19 5.33 1.31
CA PRO A 175 -7.86 6.31 2.17
C PRO A 175 -7.15 7.66 2.25
N LEU A 176 -5.86 7.76 1.89
CA LEU A 176 -5.04 8.96 2.05
C LEU A 176 -4.66 9.62 0.72
N THR A 177 -4.97 9.02 -0.42
CA THR A 177 -4.51 9.48 -1.76
C THR A 177 -5.00 10.88 -2.14
N ALA A 178 -6.17 11.30 -1.66
CA ALA A 178 -6.76 12.62 -1.98
C ALA A 178 -6.28 13.74 -1.03
N LEU A 179 -5.34 13.46 -0.12
CA LEU A 179 -4.85 14.39 0.87
C LEU A 179 -3.47 14.93 0.46
N ASP A 180 -3.19 16.18 0.85
CA ASP A 180 -1.83 16.71 0.81
C ASP A 180 -0.91 15.98 1.82
N ALA A 181 0.40 16.08 1.64
CA ALA A 181 1.37 15.29 2.39
C ALA A 181 1.32 15.53 3.92
N GLU A 182 1.07 16.78 4.36
CA GLU A 182 0.97 17.14 5.77
C GLU A 182 -0.29 16.52 6.37
N THR A 183 -1.45 16.79 5.75
CA THR A 183 -2.73 16.20 6.16
C THR A 183 -2.72 14.67 6.12
N ALA A 184 -2.08 14.06 5.12
CA ALA A 184 -1.94 12.60 5.04
C ALA A 184 -1.13 12.05 6.22
N GLY A 185 -0.09 12.77 6.67
CA GLY A 185 0.70 12.43 7.86
C GLY A 185 -0.16 12.40 9.13
N ASP A 186 -0.93 13.46 9.37
CA ASP A 186 -1.82 13.59 10.54
C ASP A 186 -2.90 12.50 10.56
N ILE A 187 -3.56 12.28 9.42
CA ILE A 187 -4.60 11.26 9.31
C ILE A 187 -4.03 9.83 9.42
N ARG A 188 -2.82 9.60 8.94
CA ARG A 188 -2.10 8.31 9.13
C ARG A 188 -1.87 8.04 10.61
N GLY A 189 -1.38 9.04 11.37
CA GLY A 189 -1.20 8.95 12.82
C GLY A 189 -2.54 8.65 13.52
N LEU A 190 -3.60 9.40 13.19
CA LEU A 190 -4.94 9.18 13.71
C LEU A 190 -5.45 7.76 13.40
N LEU A 191 -5.32 7.30 12.15
CA LEU A 191 -5.72 5.93 11.77
C LEU A 191 -4.99 4.88 12.59
N HIS A 192 -3.66 5.01 12.74
CA HIS A 192 -2.84 4.11 13.53
C HIS A 192 -3.36 4.04 14.98
N GLU A 193 -3.54 5.18 15.63
CA GLU A 193 -4.04 5.26 17.00
C GLU A 193 -5.44 4.66 17.16
N GLN A 194 -6.38 5.01 16.25
CA GLN A 194 -7.75 4.55 16.35
C GLN A 194 -7.88 3.05 16.05
N LEU A 195 -7.17 2.53 15.07
CA LEU A 195 -7.14 1.09 14.78
C LEU A 195 -6.59 0.30 15.97
N ALA A 196 -5.53 0.81 16.61
CA ALA A 196 -4.95 0.20 17.80
C ALA A 196 -5.89 0.29 19.01
N ALA A 197 -6.49 1.46 19.27
CA ALA A 197 -7.37 1.70 20.42
C ALA A 197 -8.60 0.80 20.43
N VAL A 198 -9.25 0.61 19.27
CA VAL A 198 -10.45 -0.21 19.13
C VAL A 198 -10.13 -1.66 18.76
N ARG A 199 -8.85 -2.02 18.60
CA ARG A 199 -8.41 -3.33 18.09
C ARG A 199 -9.18 -3.74 16.82
N ALA A 200 -9.40 -2.80 15.91
CA ALA A 200 -10.11 -3.06 14.68
C ALA A 200 -9.30 -3.98 13.78
N THR A 201 -9.94 -4.96 13.18
CA THR A 201 -9.36 -5.69 12.05
C THR A 201 -9.55 -4.85 10.80
N ALA A 202 -8.49 -4.63 10.05
CA ALA A 202 -8.56 -3.80 8.85
C ALA A 202 -7.80 -4.41 7.67
N LEU A 203 -8.34 -4.19 6.47
CA LEU A 203 -7.66 -4.40 5.20
C LEU A 203 -7.45 -3.03 4.56
N VAL A 204 -6.21 -2.64 4.37
CA VAL A 204 -5.82 -1.32 3.86
C VAL A 204 -5.20 -1.49 2.47
N VAL A 205 -5.91 -1.08 1.44
CA VAL A 205 -5.35 -0.98 0.09
C VAL A 205 -4.63 0.35 -0.01
N THR A 206 -3.36 0.31 -0.39
CA THR A 206 -2.54 1.50 -0.62
C THR A 206 -1.49 1.23 -1.70
N HIS A 207 -1.00 2.26 -2.33
CA HIS A 207 0.17 2.23 -3.21
C HIS A 207 1.40 2.89 -2.56
N ASP A 208 1.28 3.37 -1.32
CA ASP A 208 2.34 4.04 -0.56
C ASP A 208 2.94 3.07 0.48
N ALA A 209 4.26 2.85 0.40
CA ALA A 209 4.99 2.02 1.36
C ALA A 209 4.97 2.61 2.78
N VAL A 210 4.89 3.94 2.91
CA VAL A 210 4.83 4.62 4.21
C VAL A 210 3.51 4.31 4.90
N ASP A 211 2.40 4.33 4.16
CA ASP A 211 1.09 3.94 4.69
C ASP A 211 1.08 2.49 5.15
N ALA A 212 1.59 1.58 4.30
CA ALA A 212 1.67 0.16 4.64
C ALA A 212 2.53 -0.07 5.89
N ALA A 213 3.70 0.58 5.98
CA ALA A 213 4.62 0.43 7.12
C ALA A 213 4.08 1.03 8.41
N ALA A 214 3.34 2.13 8.34
CA ALA A 214 2.79 2.80 9.51
C ALA A 214 1.52 2.13 10.04
N LEU A 215 0.67 1.59 9.17
CA LEU A 215 -0.65 1.09 9.54
C LEU A 215 -0.70 -0.43 9.73
N ALA A 216 0.08 -1.19 8.97
CA ALA A 216 -0.08 -2.63 8.88
C ALA A 216 1.11 -3.42 9.45
N ARG A 217 0.82 -4.63 9.93
CA ARG A 217 1.85 -5.60 10.33
C ARG A 217 2.27 -6.50 9.19
N ARG A 218 1.35 -6.81 8.29
CA ARG A 218 1.54 -7.72 7.15
C ARG A 218 1.13 -7.05 5.86
N LEU A 219 1.85 -7.38 4.80
CA LEU A 219 1.65 -6.84 3.47
C LEU A 219 1.42 -7.99 2.49
N LEU A 220 0.37 -7.89 1.70
CA LEU A 220 0.12 -8.70 0.51
C LEU A 220 0.43 -7.87 -0.72
N VAL A 221 1.26 -8.39 -1.60
CA VAL A 221 1.48 -7.82 -2.94
C VAL A 221 0.67 -8.62 -3.93
N VAL A 222 -0.25 -7.94 -4.62
CA VAL A 222 -1.16 -8.54 -5.61
C VAL A 222 -0.79 -8.04 -7.00
N GLU A 223 -0.48 -8.94 -7.90
CA GLU A 223 -0.23 -8.65 -9.31
C GLU A 223 -1.02 -9.65 -10.16
N ASP A 224 -1.54 -9.19 -11.29
CA ASP A 224 -2.32 -10.02 -12.23
C ASP A 224 -3.41 -10.88 -11.55
N GLY A 225 -4.06 -10.29 -10.53
CA GLY A 225 -5.13 -10.95 -9.80
C GLY A 225 -4.70 -12.03 -8.79
N ARG A 226 -3.42 -12.14 -8.47
CA ARG A 226 -2.88 -13.15 -7.55
C ARG A 226 -1.96 -12.53 -6.50
N VAL A 227 -1.85 -13.17 -5.35
CA VAL A 227 -0.83 -12.82 -4.36
C VAL A 227 0.51 -13.34 -4.85
N VAL A 228 1.46 -12.42 -5.11
CA VAL A 228 2.82 -12.76 -5.56
C VAL A 228 3.84 -12.71 -4.44
N GLN A 229 3.52 -12.00 -3.36
CA GLN A 229 4.35 -11.95 -2.16
C GLN A 229 3.50 -11.60 -0.94
N GLU A 230 3.79 -12.24 0.19
CA GLU A 230 3.14 -11.98 1.47
C GLU A 230 4.14 -12.12 2.62
N GLY A 231 3.98 -11.27 3.64
CA GLY A 231 4.79 -11.38 4.86
C GLY A 231 4.72 -10.12 5.73
N PRO A 232 5.51 -10.06 6.80
CA PRO A 232 5.69 -8.83 7.57
C PRO A 232 6.10 -7.67 6.67
N VAL A 233 5.47 -6.50 6.84
CA VAL A 233 5.68 -5.33 5.95
C VAL A 233 7.17 -5.05 5.75
N GLN A 234 7.93 -5.00 6.84
CA GLN A 234 9.37 -4.71 6.79
C GLN A 234 10.15 -5.73 5.93
N ARG A 235 9.79 -7.02 5.98
CA ARG A 235 10.44 -8.06 5.17
C ARG A 235 10.10 -7.93 3.70
N VAL A 236 8.82 -7.69 3.39
CA VAL A 236 8.38 -7.53 1.99
C VAL A 236 9.04 -6.31 1.35
N LEU A 237 9.06 -5.16 2.05
CA LEU A 237 9.70 -3.94 1.57
C LEU A 237 11.23 -4.04 1.50
N ALA A 238 11.85 -4.82 2.41
CA ALA A 238 13.29 -5.03 2.41
C ALA A 238 13.78 -6.01 1.35
N ALA A 239 12.96 -6.99 0.97
CA ALA A 239 13.30 -8.03 -0.02
C ALA A 239 12.15 -8.23 -1.01
N PRO A 240 11.86 -7.21 -1.85
CA PRO A 240 10.73 -7.25 -2.78
C PRO A 240 10.95 -8.33 -3.85
N ALA A 241 9.92 -9.16 -4.06
CA ALA A 241 9.96 -10.27 -5.01
C ALA A 241 9.75 -9.83 -6.46
N THR A 242 9.08 -8.68 -6.68
CA THR A 242 8.70 -8.18 -8.01
C THR A 242 9.26 -6.79 -8.28
N ARG A 243 9.22 -6.38 -9.54
CA ARG A 243 9.61 -5.00 -9.93
C ARG A 243 8.69 -3.96 -9.33
N PHE A 244 7.38 -4.24 -9.26
CA PHE A 244 6.42 -3.35 -8.63
C PHE A 244 6.74 -3.16 -7.15
N ALA A 245 6.87 -4.27 -6.39
CA ALA A 245 7.20 -4.21 -4.97
C ALA A 245 8.51 -3.47 -4.72
N ALA A 246 9.52 -3.65 -5.57
CA ALA A 246 10.79 -2.94 -5.48
C ALA A 246 10.62 -1.44 -5.72
N ALA A 247 9.88 -1.04 -6.77
CA ALA A 247 9.64 0.37 -7.08
C ALA A 247 8.93 1.09 -5.94
N VAL A 248 7.90 0.46 -5.34
CA VAL A 248 7.19 1.01 -4.18
C VAL A 248 8.09 1.10 -2.95
N SER A 249 9.02 0.13 -2.80
CA SER A 249 10.04 0.16 -1.72
C SER A 249 11.17 1.17 -1.97
N GLY A 250 11.12 1.93 -3.07
CA GLY A 250 12.19 2.85 -3.46
C GLY A 250 13.48 2.14 -3.85
N LEU A 251 13.39 0.96 -4.48
CA LEU A 251 14.53 0.14 -4.88
C LEU A 251 14.50 -0.18 -6.39
N ASN A 252 15.66 -0.20 -6.99
CA ASN A 252 15.89 -0.93 -8.23
C ASN A 252 16.00 -2.41 -7.94
N ARG A 253 15.38 -3.25 -8.77
CA ARG A 253 15.47 -4.71 -8.72
C ARG A 253 15.88 -5.24 -10.09
N ILE A 254 17.08 -5.77 -10.17
CA ILE A 254 17.65 -6.33 -11.40
C ILE A 254 17.84 -7.81 -11.19
N VAL A 255 17.29 -8.65 -12.07
CA VAL A 255 17.41 -10.11 -11.99
C VAL A 255 18.67 -10.55 -12.70
N GLY A 256 19.36 -11.53 -12.12
CA GLY A 256 20.56 -12.10 -12.67
C GLY A 256 20.92 -13.43 -11.99
N VAL A 257 22.13 -13.88 -12.24
CA VAL A 257 22.66 -15.13 -11.70
C VAL A 257 24.03 -14.92 -11.07
N ALA A 258 24.29 -15.67 -10.01
CA ALA A 258 25.62 -15.76 -9.42
C ALA A 258 26.58 -16.47 -10.37
N ARG A 259 27.79 -15.94 -10.53
CA ARG A 259 28.84 -16.51 -11.36
C ARG A 259 30.23 -16.07 -10.88
N ASP A 260 31.13 -17.01 -10.65
CA ASP A 260 32.54 -16.78 -10.26
C ASP A 260 32.68 -15.78 -9.06
N GLY A 261 31.82 -15.94 -8.05
CA GLY A 261 31.81 -15.05 -6.86
C GLY A 261 31.33 -13.62 -7.10
N SER A 262 30.79 -13.34 -8.29
CA SER A 262 30.11 -12.11 -8.67
C SER A 262 28.65 -12.39 -9.05
N TRP A 263 27.89 -11.35 -9.32
CA TRP A 263 26.54 -11.45 -9.86
C TRP A 263 26.49 -10.78 -11.23
N ARG A 264 25.85 -11.44 -12.19
CA ARG A 264 25.67 -10.90 -13.55
C ARG A 264 24.19 -10.83 -13.91
N SER A 265 23.78 -9.69 -14.48
CA SER A 265 22.41 -9.51 -14.96
C SER A 265 22.06 -10.50 -16.07
N THR A 266 20.78 -10.85 -16.21
CA THR A 266 20.30 -11.82 -17.19
C THR A 266 20.63 -11.43 -18.63
N ASP A 267 20.69 -10.13 -18.93
CA ASP A 267 21.08 -9.58 -20.23
C ASP A 267 22.60 -9.50 -20.43
N GLY A 268 23.37 -9.83 -19.40
CA GLY A 268 24.84 -9.78 -19.43
C GLY A 268 25.45 -8.37 -19.43
N ALA A 269 24.63 -7.32 -19.39
CA ALA A 269 25.07 -5.92 -19.51
C ALA A 269 25.69 -5.37 -18.22
N LEU A 270 25.45 -6.01 -17.06
CA LEU A 270 25.89 -5.52 -15.77
C LEU A 270 26.48 -6.65 -14.92
N GLU A 271 27.67 -6.41 -14.37
CA GLU A 271 28.29 -7.25 -13.36
C GLU A 271 28.46 -6.48 -12.08
N LEU A 272 27.98 -7.05 -10.96
CA LEU A 272 28.02 -6.44 -9.64
C LEU A 272 28.66 -7.35 -8.60
N ARG A 273 29.24 -6.73 -7.60
CA ARG A 273 29.68 -7.37 -6.37
C ARG A 273 28.96 -6.70 -5.20
N ALA A 274 28.75 -7.42 -4.10
CA ALA A 274 28.25 -6.86 -2.86
C ALA A 274 29.32 -6.91 -1.78
N ALA A 275 29.32 -5.91 -0.91
CA ALA A 275 30.29 -5.88 0.20
C ALA A 275 29.80 -6.70 1.40
N ASP A 276 28.48 -6.84 1.59
CA ASP A 276 27.92 -7.55 2.74
C ASP A 276 28.11 -9.10 2.60
N GLU A 277 28.38 -9.72 3.75
CA GLU A 277 28.69 -11.16 3.81
C GLU A 277 27.53 -12.04 3.32
N HIS A 278 26.28 -11.68 3.65
CA HIS A 278 25.11 -12.45 3.25
C HIS A 278 24.94 -12.49 1.73
N SER A 279 25.09 -11.35 1.06
CA SER A 279 25.06 -11.24 -0.40
C SER A 279 26.22 -11.99 -1.05
N ARG A 280 27.45 -11.90 -0.46
CA ARG A 280 28.62 -12.63 -0.96
C ARG A 280 28.46 -14.14 -0.87
N VAL A 281 27.93 -14.65 0.24
CA VAL A 281 27.62 -16.08 0.39
C VAL A 281 26.57 -16.51 -0.62
N GLY A 282 25.52 -15.69 -0.85
CA GLY A 282 24.53 -15.97 -1.88
C GLY A 282 25.11 -16.03 -3.29
N ALA A 283 26.07 -15.17 -3.60
CA ALA A 283 26.75 -15.11 -4.91
C ALA A 283 27.87 -16.14 -5.09
N SER A 284 28.28 -16.85 -4.03
CA SER A 284 29.36 -17.85 -4.10
C SER A 284 28.94 -19.18 -4.76
N VAL A 285 27.65 -19.39 -4.97
CA VAL A 285 27.13 -20.61 -5.61
C VAL A 285 26.69 -20.27 -7.02
N ASP A 286 27.45 -20.74 -8.00
CA ASP A 286 27.17 -20.48 -9.41
C ASP A 286 25.80 -20.98 -9.85
N GLY A 287 25.16 -20.22 -10.73
CA GLY A 287 23.86 -20.53 -11.29
C GLY A 287 22.66 -20.18 -10.39
N VAL A 288 22.89 -19.73 -9.15
CA VAL A 288 21.79 -19.29 -8.29
C VAL A 288 21.16 -18.02 -8.83
N ALA A 289 19.84 -18.04 -9.04
CA ALA A 289 19.09 -16.87 -9.45
C ALA A 289 18.96 -15.88 -8.28
N LEU A 290 19.51 -14.70 -8.47
CA LEU A 290 19.52 -13.60 -7.48
C LEU A 290 18.98 -12.33 -8.13
N ALA A 291 18.36 -11.48 -7.31
CA ALA A 291 18.07 -10.11 -7.70
C ALA A 291 19.01 -9.15 -6.95
N ALA A 292 19.65 -8.26 -7.69
CA ALA A 292 20.36 -7.13 -7.13
C ALA A 292 19.36 -6.03 -6.76
N LEU A 293 19.42 -5.58 -5.51
CA LEU A 293 18.64 -4.48 -4.97
C LEU A 293 19.57 -3.30 -4.74
N VAL A 294 19.24 -2.15 -5.34
CA VAL A 294 20.03 -0.92 -5.27
C VAL A 294 19.09 0.27 -5.13
N ARG A 295 19.39 1.22 -4.27
CA ARG A 295 18.62 2.46 -4.18
C ARG A 295 18.88 3.34 -5.40
N PRO A 296 17.86 4.01 -5.97
CA PRO A 296 18.05 4.98 -7.05
C PRO A 296 19.06 6.09 -6.70
N SER A 297 19.09 6.53 -5.44
CA SER A 297 20.03 7.56 -4.93
C SER A 297 21.46 7.06 -4.75
N SER A 298 21.69 5.75 -4.73
CA SER A 298 23.03 5.15 -4.64
C SER A 298 23.63 4.81 -6.01
N VAL A 299 22.90 5.08 -7.10
CA VAL A 299 23.44 4.94 -8.44
C VAL A 299 23.98 6.28 -8.90
N HIS A 300 25.28 6.36 -9.15
CA HIS A 300 25.92 7.55 -9.71
C HIS A 300 25.70 7.58 -11.23
N LEU A 301 25.45 8.77 -11.77
CA LEU A 301 25.21 9.00 -13.18
C LEU A 301 26.17 10.09 -13.69
N ASP A 302 26.94 9.75 -14.71
CA ASP A 302 27.88 10.64 -15.38
C ASP A 302 27.58 10.67 -16.89
N ALA A 303 28.09 11.70 -17.58
CA ALA A 303 28.09 11.69 -19.05
C ALA A 303 28.92 10.50 -19.57
N ASP A 304 28.48 9.87 -20.65
CA ASP A 304 29.20 8.74 -21.22
C ASP A 304 30.53 9.24 -21.86
N HIS A 305 31.62 8.72 -21.34
CA HIS A 305 32.96 8.89 -21.93
C HIS A 305 33.42 7.53 -22.41
N ASP A 306 34.04 7.43 -23.58
CA ASP A 306 34.48 6.20 -24.27
C ASP A 306 35.55 5.37 -23.52
N ALA A 307 35.52 5.30 -22.20
CA ALA A 307 36.41 4.48 -21.40
C ALA A 307 35.79 3.09 -21.12
N ALA A 308 36.63 2.06 -21.03
CA ALA A 308 36.16 0.71 -20.67
C ALA A 308 35.46 0.74 -19.29
N ALA A 309 34.31 0.08 -19.18
CA ALA A 309 33.56 -0.01 -17.93
C ALA A 309 34.32 -0.84 -16.90
N ALA A 310 34.48 -0.33 -15.68
CA ALA A 310 35.00 -1.09 -14.55
C ALA A 310 33.90 -1.96 -13.92
N SER A 311 34.27 -2.85 -13.01
CA SER A 311 33.29 -3.64 -12.24
C SER A 311 32.34 -2.70 -11.48
N GLY A 312 31.03 -2.89 -11.62
CA GLY A 312 30.01 -2.00 -11.05
C GLY A 312 29.66 -0.79 -11.91
N GLU A 313 30.25 -0.65 -13.12
CA GLU A 313 29.93 0.37 -14.10
C GLU A 313 29.28 -0.22 -15.35
N TRP A 314 28.36 0.52 -15.92
CA TRP A 314 27.72 0.17 -17.20
C TRP A 314 27.23 1.40 -17.91
N THR A 315 26.98 1.29 -19.20
CA THR A 315 26.34 2.36 -20.00
C THR A 315 24.88 2.04 -20.25
N ALA A 316 24.05 3.07 -20.26
CA ALA A 316 22.63 2.94 -20.54
C ALA A 316 22.11 4.16 -21.33
N ARG A 317 20.89 4.05 -21.86
CA ARG A 317 20.20 5.17 -22.49
C ARG A 317 19.09 5.67 -21.58
N VAL A 318 18.96 7.00 -21.47
CA VAL A 318 17.84 7.66 -20.80
C VAL A 318 16.55 7.40 -21.56
N LEU A 319 15.59 6.81 -20.90
CA LEU A 319 14.24 6.54 -21.45
C LEU A 319 13.26 7.65 -21.11
N ARG A 320 13.35 8.18 -19.87
CA ARG A 320 12.41 9.13 -19.31
C ARG A 320 13.04 9.87 -18.15
N LEU A 321 12.68 11.15 -18.04
CA LEU A 321 12.95 11.99 -16.85
C LEU A 321 11.63 12.23 -16.14
N GLU A 322 11.62 12.05 -14.82
CA GLU A 322 10.45 12.18 -13.96
C GLU A 322 10.76 13.13 -12.80
N PRO A 323 10.06 14.27 -12.71
CA PRO A 323 10.24 15.17 -11.56
C PRO A 323 9.89 14.46 -10.24
N THR A 324 10.68 14.68 -9.20
CA THR A 324 10.43 14.23 -7.84
C THR A 324 10.58 15.41 -6.87
N PRO A 325 10.04 15.33 -5.65
CA PRO A 325 10.23 16.39 -4.67
C PRO A 325 11.69 16.70 -4.34
N ALA A 326 12.59 15.71 -4.50
CA ALA A 326 14.02 15.83 -4.19
C ALA A 326 14.91 16.14 -5.42
N GLY A 327 14.33 16.21 -6.64
CA GLY A 327 15.08 16.41 -7.87
C GLY A 327 14.44 15.75 -9.07
N VAL A 328 15.20 14.94 -9.80
CA VAL A 328 14.72 14.23 -10.99
C VAL A 328 15.10 12.76 -10.91
N ARG A 329 14.15 11.89 -11.18
CA ARG A 329 14.39 10.47 -11.39
C ARG A 329 14.60 10.19 -12.86
N VAL A 330 15.79 9.71 -13.19
CA VAL A 330 16.20 9.31 -14.53
C VAL A 330 15.93 7.83 -14.68
N HIS A 331 15.06 7.43 -15.61
CA HIS A 331 14.81 6.04 -15.96
C HIS A 331 15.68 5.66 -17.15
N THR A 332 16.45 4.58 -17.01
CA THR A 332 17.35 4.09 -18.05
C THR A 332 16.87 2.76 -18.65
N GLY A 333 17.47 2.40 -19.79
CA GLY A 333 17.15 1.20 -20.55
C GLY A 333 17.75 -0.08 -19.98
N VAL A 334 18.52 -0.80 -20.77
CA VAL A 334 19.07 -2.12 -20.44
C VAL A 334 20.39 -1.99 -19.64
N PRO A 335 20.44 -2.50 -18.39
CA PRO A 335 19.31 -2.94 -17.59
C PRO A 335 18.42 -1.77 -17.15
N ALA A 336 17.12 -2.03 -16.93
CA ALA A 336 16.19 -0.98 -16.52
C ALA A 336 16.46 -0.57 -15.06
N VAL A 337 17.02 0.62 -14.88
CA VAL A 337 17.42 1.20 -13.57
C VAL A 337 16.88 2.63 -13.47
N ALA A 338 16.41 3.00 -12.29
CA ALA A 338 16.10 4.39 -11.93
C ALA A 338 17.28 4.99 -11.16
N VAL A 339 17.58 6.27 -11.42
CA VAL A 339 18.63 7.03 -10.76
C VAL A 339 18.06 8.35 -10.28
N ASP A 340 18.23 8.68 -9.01
CA ASP A 340 17.81 9.96 -8.46
C ASP A 340 18.96 10.94 -8.46
N ILE A 341 18.79 12.09 -9.15
CA ILE A 341 19.78 13.15 -9.24
C ILE A 341 19.16 14.50 -8.90
N ALA A 342 19.99 15.47 -8.55
CA ALA A 342 19.55 16.84 -8.32
C ALA A 342 19.08 17.49 -9.66
N ALA A 343 18.15 18.42 -9.56
CA ALA A 343 17.56 19.03 -10.77
C ALA A 343 18.58 19.84 -11.59
N ASP A 344 19.54 20.48 -10.94
CA ASP A 344 20.63 21.21 -11.57
C ASP A 344 21.61 20.29 -12.32
N ALA A 345 21.81 19.06 -11.85
CA ALA A 345 22.64 18.07 -12.53
C ALA A 345 22.06 17.66 -13.89
N VAL A 346 20.72 17.64 -14.05
CA VAL A 346 20.07 17.36 -15.35
C VAL A 346 20.50 18.39 -16.39
N ALA A 347 20.48 19.67 -16.02
CA ALA A 347 20.89 20.77 -16.92
C ALA A 347 22.40 20.73 -17.19
N ALA A 348 23.22 20.52 -16.15
CA ALA A 348 24.67 20.46 -16.27
C ALA A 348 25.16 19.33 -17.19
N LEU A 349 24.47 18.16 -17.13
CA LEU A 349 24.78 17.00 -17.97
C LEU A 349 24.05 17.00 -19.32
N GLY A 350 23.17 17.99 -19.58
CA GLY A 350 22.39 18.07 -20.83
C GLY A 350 21.53 16.85 -21.08
N LEU A 351 20.92 16.30 -20.00
CA LEU A 351 20.19 15.04 -20.09
C LEU A 351 18.84 15.23 -20.79
N GLU A 352 18.63 14.42 -21.81
CA GLU A 352 17.35 14.31 -22.53
C GLU A 352 17.04 12.84 -22.83
N ARG A 353 15.84 12.57 -23.30
CA ARG A 353 15.48 11.22 -23.73
C ARG A 353 16.40 10.77 -24.86
N GLY A 354 17.04 9.60 -24.70
CA GLY A 354 17.98 9.03 -25.66
C GLY A 354 19.45 9.30 -25.31
N SER A 355 19.74 10.24 -24.39
CA SER A 355 21.12 10.50 -23.94
C SER A 355 21.79 9.20 -23.48
N ARG A 356 23.05 9.00 -23.89
CA ARG A 356 23.89 7.93 -23.33
C ARG A 356 24.51 8.43 -22.02
N VAL A 357 24.43 7.60 -21.01
CA VAL A 357 24.94 7.87 -19.67
C VAL A 357 25.75 6.70 -19.17
N ARG A 358 26.75 6.98 -18.36
CA ARG A 358 27.49 6.01 -17.57
C ARG A 358 26.91 5.96 -16.17
N LEU A 359 26.66 4.76 -15.72
CA LEU A 359 26.12 4.48 -14.40
C LEU A 359 27.13 3.70 -13.60
N ARG A 360 27.20 3.97 -12.29
CA ARG A 360 28.08 3.30 -11.35
C ARG A 360 27.35 3.08 -10.03
N VAL A 361 27.61 1.94 -9.40
CA VAL A 361 27.15 1.65 -8.04
C VAL A 361 28.30 1.06 -7.22
N ASP A 362 28.41 1.51 -5.98
CA ASP A 362 29.41 0.96 -5.06
C ASP A 362 28.95 -0.39 -4.51
N PRO A 363 29.88 -1.37 -4.33
CA PRO A 363 29.53 -2.69 -3.78
C PRO A 363 28.85 -2.64 -2.40
N ALA A 364 29.08 -1.58 -1.61
CA ALA A 364 28.44 -1.36 -0.32
C ALA A 364 26.93 -1.06 -0.42
N ASP A 365 26.47 -0.53 -1.57
CA ASP A 365 25.09 -0.19 -1.84
C ASP A 365 24.30 -1.30 -2.55
N VAL A 366 24.98 -2.40 -2.89
CA VAL A 366 24.39 -3.54 -3.57
C VAL A 366 24.02 -4.62 -2.56
N ARG A 367 22.78 -5.12 -2.64
CA ARG A 367 22.34 -6.27 -1.85
C ARG A 367 21.71 -7.31 -2.76
N PHE A 368 22.08 -8.57 -2.59
CA PHE A 368 21.50 -9.67 -3.32
C PHE A 368 20.41 -10.38 -2.51
N VAL A 369 19.30 -10.69 -3.15
CA VAL A 369 18.21 -11.50 -2.59
C VAL A 369 17.88 -12.65 -3.54
N ARG A 370 17.50 -13.81 -3.00
CA ARG A 370 17.10 -14.94 -3.83
C ARG A 370 15.84 -14.60 -4.62
N VAL A 371 15.81 -14.99 -5.87
CA VAL A 371 14.60 -14.98 -6.67
C VAL A 371 13.83 -16.24 -6.31
N ASN A 372 12.68 -16.09 -5.63
CA ASN A 372 11.78 -17.21 -5.41
C ASN A 372 11.19 -17.62 -6.77
N ALA A 373 11.25 -18.92 -7.05
CA ALA A 373 10.70 -19.51 -8.26
C ALA A 373 9.16 -19.47 -8.24
#